data_9df23601b16ac95829e01f1e18e5099d
#
_entry.id   9df23601b16ac95829e01f1e18e5099d
#
_cell.length_a   1.000
_cell.length_b   1.000
_cell.length_c   1.000
_cell.angle_alpha   90.00
_cell.angle_beta   90.00
_cell.angle_gamma   90.00
#
_symmetry.space_group_name_H-M   'P 1'
#
loop_
_entity.id
_entity.type
_entity.pdbx_description
1 polymer ?
#
loop_
_entity_poly.entity_id
_entity_poly.type
_entity_poly.pdbx_seq_one_letter_code
_entity_poly.pdbx_strand_id
1 'polypeptide(L)' 'MTDSTLQNTKKGNSVVVLNLPDGEMKSQFIRLGITEGSTIKIYERLPGGTVVITKNRQEIAVGSDLAKKIKVIVE' A
#
# COMPACT_ATOMS: atom_id res chain seq x y z
N MET A 1 15.61 -2.05 -7.11
CA MET A 1 14.19 -1.68 -7.09
C MET A 1 13.40 -2.67 -7.93
N THR A 2 12.30 -3.13 -7.42
CA THR A 2 11.52 -4.19 -8.04
C THR A 2 10.07 -3.80 -8.12
N ASP A 3 9.48 -3.90 -9.32
CA ASP A 3 8.05 -3.71 -9.51
C ASP A 3 7.30 -4.86 -8.86
N SER A 4 6.23 -4.54 -8.15
CA SER A 4 5.44 -5.54 -7.45
C SER A 4 4.04 -4.99 -7.22
N THR A 5 3.19 -5.80 -6.61
CA THR A 5 1.94 -5.31 -6.06
C THR A 5 2.08 -5.22 -4.54
N LEU A 6 1.22 -4.44 -3.92
CA LEU A 6 1.23 -4.31 -2.47
C LEU A 6 1.08 -5.67 -1.79
N GLN A 7 0.33 -6.59 -2.42
CA GLN A 7 0.11 -7.94 -1.89
C GLN A 7 1.41 -8.73 -1.74
N ASN A 8 2.40 -8.47 -2.59
CA ASN A 8 3.64 -9.23 -2.63
C ASN A 8 4.78 -8.57 -1.84
N THR A 9 4.48 -7.57 -1.04
CA THR A 9 5.50 -6.91 -0.23
C THR A 9 5.71 -7.66 1.09
N LYS A 10 6.78 -7.31 1.78
CA LYS A 10 7.14 -7.93 3.05
C LYS A 10 7.10 -6.89 4.16
N LYS A 11 6.82 -7.35 5.38
CA LYS A 11 6.91 -6.50 6.56
C LYS A 11 8.27 -5.80 6.60
N GLY A 12 8.23 -4.50 6.82
CA GLY A 12 9.44 -3.68 6.90
C GLY A 12 9.86 -3.06 5.58
N ASN A 13 9.29 -3.50 4.45
CA ASN A 13 9.61 -2.87 3.16
C ASN A 13 9.14 -1.42 3.14
N SER A 14 9.93 -0.57 2.48
CA SER A 14 9.47 0.75 2.05
C SER A 14 9.16 0.65 0.56
N VAL A 15 8.02 1.17 0.15
CA VAL A 15 7.59 1.06 -1.23
C VAL A 15 7.09 2.41 -1.74
N VAL A 16 7.23 2.63 -3.04
CA VAL A 16 6.67 3.79 -3.71
C VAL A 16 5.42 3.33 -4.46
N VAL A 17 4.32 4.03 -4.25
CA VAL A 17 3.05 3.71 -4.91
C VAL A 17 3.13 4.14 -6.37
N LEU A 18 2.93 3.21 -7.30
CA LEU A 18 2.93 3.51 -8.73
C LEU A 18 1.55 3.90 -9.23
N ASN A 19 0.51 3.22 -8.76
CA ASN A 19 -0.85 3.57 -9.13
C ASN A 19 -1.84 3.18 -8.04
N LEU A 20 -2.96 3.88 -8.01
CA LEU A 20 -4.08 3.57 -7.14
C LEU A 20 -5.30 3.32 -8.03
N PRO A 21 -5.99 2.17 -7.87
CA PRO A 21 -7.21 1.92 -8.64
C PRO A 21 -8.28 2.97 -8.30
N ASP A 22 -9.10 3.30 -9.28
CA ASP A 22 -10.22 4.20 -9.07
C ASP A 22 -11.23 3.56 -8.10
N GLY A 23 -11.96 4.41 -7.38
CA GLY A 23 -12.97 3.98 -6.45
C GLY A 23 -12.86 4.70 -5.12
N GLU A 24 -13.68 4.28 -4.15
CA GLU A 24 -13.72 4.93 -2.84
C GLU A 24 -12.38 4.88 -2.12
N MET A 25 -11.65 3.79 -2.26
CA MET A 25 -10.38 3.64 -1.56
C MET A 25 -9.35 4.66 -2.04
N LYS A 26 -9.39 5.02 -3.32
CA LYS A 26 -8.49 6.05 -3.84
C LYS A 26 -8.73 7.37 -3.11
N SER A 27 -9.99 7.75 -2.94
CA SER A 27 -10.34 8.96 -2.21
C SER A 27 -9.86 8.92 -0.77
N GLN A 28 -10.01 7.76 -0.12
CA GLN A 28 -9.56 7.60 1.26
C GLN A 28 -8.04 7.72 1.36
N PHE A 29 -7.30 7.09 0.44
CA PHE A 29 -5.85 7.20 0.42
C PHE A 29 -5.41 8.65 0.23
N ILE A 30 -6.05 9.38 -0.68
CA ILE A 30 -5.72 10.78 -0.93
C ILE A 30 -5.93 11.62 0.33
N ARG A 31 -7.02 11.38 1.06
CA ARG A 31 -7.30 12.08 2.32
C ARG A 31 -6.22 11.82 3.36
N LEU A 32 -5.61 10.65 3.32
CA LEU A 32 -4.56 10.26 4.25
C LEU A 32 -3.17 10.68 3.78
N GLY A 33 -3.11 11.40 2.66
CA GLY A 33 -1.84 11.85 2.12
C GLY A 33 -1.12 10.83 1.25
N ILE A 34 -1.82 9.79 0.81
CA ILE A 34 -1.23 8.74 -0.02
C ILE A 34 -1.72 8.92 -1.45
N THR A 35 -0.79 9.21 -2.35
CA THR A 35 -1.05 9.38 -3.77
C THR A 35 -0.03 8.58 -4.56
N GLU A 36 -0.19 8.57 -5.87
CA GLU A 36 0.85 7.99 -6.73
C GLU A 36 2.15 8.76 -6.51
N GLY A 37 3.24 8.04 -6.34
CA GLY A 37 4.53 8.61 -6.00
C GLY A 37 4.81 8.69 -4.51
N SER A 38 3.83 8.43 -3.66
CA SER A 38 4.04 8.43 -2.21
C SER A 38 4.88 7.24 -1.77
N THR A 39 5.74 7.46 -0.78
CA THR A 39 6.47 6.39 -0.12
C THR A 39 5.70 5.96 1.12
N ILE A 40 5.43 4.68 1.24
CA ILE A 40 4.75 4.10 2.39
C ILE A 40 5.57 2.93 2.92
N LYS A 41 5.31 2.56 4.17
CA LYS A 41 6.02 1.45 4.79
C LYS A 41 5.05 0.31 5.08
N ILE A 42 5.50 -0.91 4.86
CA ILE A 42 4.70 -2.10 5.17
C ILE A 42 4.91 -2.42 6.65
N TYR A 43 3.87 -2.17 7.44
CA TYR A 43 3.94 -2.32 8.88
C TYR A 43 3.72 -3.77 9.31
N GLU A 44 2.74 -4.44 8.71
CA GLU A 44 2.37 -5.78 9.11
C GLU A 44 1.63 -6.47 7.97
N ARG A 45 1.66 -7.80 7.99
CA ARG A 45 0.86 -8.60 7.08
C ARG A 45 0.02 -9.54 7.93
N LEU A 46 -1.29 -9.48 7.75
CA LEU A 46 -2.20 -10.27 8.55
C LEU A 46 -2.61 -11.54 7.81
N PRO A 47 -3.02 -12.59 8.55
CA PRO A 47 -3.59 -13.77 7.91
C PRO A 47 -4.75 -13.38 6.99
N GLY A 48 -4.87 -14.06 5.86
CA GLY A 48 -5.90 -13.74 4.87
C GLY A 48 -5.47 -12.73 3.82
N GLY A 49 -4.25 -12.21 3.92
CA GLY A 49 -3.68 -11.36 2.88
C GLY A 49 -3.89 -9.86 3.07
N THR A 50 -4.44 -9.44 4.21
CA THR A 50 -4.53 -8.01 4.53
C THR A 50 -3.14 -7.46 4.79
N VAL A 51 -2.83 -6.31 4.18
CA VAL A 51 -1.55 -5.63 4.35
C VAL A 51 -1.80 -4.34 5.13
N VAL A 52 -1.09 -4.17 6.24
CA VAL A 52 -1.17 -2.95 7.03
C VAL A 52 -0.01 -2.06 6.62
N ILE A 53 -0.31 -0.88 6.15
CA ILE A 53 0.68 0.10 5.74
C ILE A 53 0.69 1.27 6.72
N THR A 54 1.81 1.98 6.78
CA THR A 54 1.90 3.19 7.59
C THR A 54 2.35 4.35 6.73
N LYS A 55 1.78 5.53 7.04
CA LYS A 55 2.19 6.80 6.47
C LYS A 55 1.82 7.89 7.45
N ASN A 56 2.78 8.77 7.76
CA ASN A 56 2.55 9.91 8.66
C ASN A 56 1.97 9.46 10.00
N ARG A 57 2.47 8.33 10.52
CA ARG A 57 2.04 7.75 11.81
C ARG A 57 0.61 7.21 11.80
N GLN A 58 0.03 7.06 10.64
CA GLN A 58 -1.28 6.44 10.49
C GLN A 58 -1.13 5.04 9.96
N GLU A 59 -1.92 4.11 10.49
CA GLU A 59 -1.94 2.73 10.02
C GLU A 59 -3.22 2.50 9.25
N ILE A 60 -3.07 1.88 8.08
CA ILE A 60 -4.19 1.61 7.20
C ILE A 60 -4.14 0.15 6.81
N ALA A 61 -5.24 -0.55 7.04
CA ALA A 61 -5.36 -1.95 6.63
C ALA A 61 -5.94 -2.01 5.22
N VAL A 62 -5.22 -2.66 4.32
CA VAL A 62 -5.62 -2.82 2.92
C VAL A 62 -5.95 -4.28 2.69
N GLY A 63 -7.21 -4.57 2.35
CA GLY A 63 -7.63 -5.94 2.08
C GLY A 63 -6.91 -6.55 0.88
N SER A 64 -6.85 -7.87 0.84
CA SER A 64 -6.07 -8.58 -0.17
C SER A 64 -6.53 -8.26 -1.59
N ASP A 65 -7.82 -8.13 -1.83
CA ASP A 65 -8.32 -7.86 -3.19
C ASP A 65 -7.83 -6.51 -3.70
N LEU A 66 -7.82 -5.49 -2.85
CA LEU A 66 -7.32 -4.19 -3.22
C LEU A 66 -5.80 -4.19 -3.31
N ALA A 67 -5.14 -4.88 -2.38
CA ALA A 67 -3.67 -4.92 -2.36
C ALA A 67 -3.10 -5.52 -3.65
N LYS A 68 -3.82 -6.45 -4.28
CA LYS A 68 -3.41 -7.04 -5.56
C LYS A 68 -3.44 -6.03 -6.70
N LYS A 69 -4.22 -4.96 -6.56
CA LYS A 69 -4.43 -3.98 -7.62
C LYS A 69 -3.54 -2.75 -7.47
N ILE A 70 -2.86 -2.61 -6.36
CA ILE A 70 -1.98 -1.47 -6.13
C ILE A 70 -0.56 -1.86 -6.53
N LYS A 71 -0.05 -1.23 -7.58
CA LYS A 71 1.31 -1.47 -8.03
C LYS A 71 2.28 -0.58 -7.28
N VAL A 72 3.39 -1.16 -6.89
CA VAL A 72 4.41 -0.45 -6.10
C VAL A 72 5.81 -0.81 -6.60
N ILE A 73 6.77 0.03 -6.25
CA ILE A 73 8.19 -0.29 -6.39
C ILE A 73 8.74 -0.49 -4.99
N VAL A 74 9.36 -1.63 -4.76
CA VAL A 74 10.01 -1.94 -3.47
C VAL A 74 11.40 -1.31 -3.49
N GLU A 75 11.66 -0.47 -2.52
CA GLU A 75 12.95 0.20 -2.38
C GLU A 75 13.96 -0.63 -1.59
#